data_5b89b26bd4d4064d34d6740080b0e177
#
_entry.id   5b89b26bd4d4064d34d6740080b0e177
#
_cell.length_a   1.000
_cell.length_b   1.000
_cell.length_c   1.000
_cell.angle_alpha   90.00
_cell.angle_beta   90.00
_cell.angle_gamma   90.00
#
_symmetry.space_group_name_H-M   'P 1'
#
loop_
_entity.id
_entity.type
_entity.pdbx_description
1 polymer ?
#
loop_
_entity_poly.entity_id
_entity_poly.type
_entity_poly.pdbx_seq_one_letter_code
_entity_poly.pdbx_strand_id
1 'polypeptide(L)'
;RRAREEANLAAQREAESTRSAQQAQEEAAQARALAASSVTEAELARREAELATEQANTLRRQLENLQLRQTESGVVVTLGDVLFESGETELREEAMGSLVEVVDLLQSEPDKQIRIEGHTDSTGNAETNLQISQQRADAVLTALVSLGVDAARITSAGMGQDFPIASNETEEGRAQNRRVDVILLDDL
;
A
#
# COMPACT_ATOMS: atom_id res chain seq x y z
N ARG A 1 4.43 70.55 52.78
CA ARG A 1 3.28 69.92 52.05
C ARG A 1 3.67 69.56 50.65
N ARG A 2 4.26 70.40 49.81
CA ARG A 2 4.67 70.11 48.42
C ARG A 2 5.61 68.89 48.28
N ALA A 3 6.60 68.76 49.11
CA ALA A 3 7.56 67.63 49.08
C ALA A 3 6.88 66.28 49.37
N ARG A 4 5.81 66.23 50.17
CA ARG A 4 5.04 65.01 50.42
C ARG A 4 4.13 64.67 49.25
N GLU A 5 3.58 65.66 48.57
CA GLU A 5 2.76 65.42 47.34
C GLU A 5 3.61 64.94 46.19
N GLU A 6 4.83 65.49 46.03
CA GLU A 6 5.78 64.99 45.00
C GLU A 6 6.24 63.58 45.28
N ALA A 7 6.52 63.26 46.56
CA ALA A 7 6.90 61.86 46.92
C ALA A 7 5.76 60.86 46.70
N ASN A 8 4.53 61.21 47.02
CA ASN A 8 3.35 60.40 46.77
C ASN A 8 3.10 60.20 45.26
N LEU A 9 3.27 61.20 44.45
CA LEU A 9 3.11 61.13 43.01
C LEU A 9 4.21 60.32 42.40
N ALA A 10 5.46 60.38 42.88
CA ALA A 10 6.55 59.50 42.42
C ALA A 10 6.29 58.02 42.77
N ALA A 11 5.83 57.75 44.00
CA ALA A 11 5.47 56.43 44.43
C ALA A 11 4.31 55.77 43.59
N GLN A 12 3.30 56.67 43.27
CA GLN A 12 2.22 56.18 42.38
C GLN A 12 2.70 55.85 40.98
N ARG A 13 3.56 56.66 40.40
CA ARG A 13 4.17 56.39 39.07
C ARG A 13 5.04 55.14 39.07
N GLU A 14 5.82 54.88 40.09
CA GLU A 14 6.59 53.64 40.28
C GLU A 14 5.69 52.42 40.37
N ALA A 15 4.62 52.49 41.19
CA ALA A 15 3.66 51.43 41.34
C ALA A 15 2.92 51.14 40.02
N GLU A 16 2.56 52.17 39.27
CA GLU A 16 1.90 52.04 37.95
C GLU A 16 2.85 51.44 36.91
N SER A 17 4.11 51.89 36.87
CA SER A 17 5.15 51.35 36.02
C SER A 17 5.43 49.87 36.34
N THR A 18 5.49 49.48 37.59
CA THR A 18 5.71 48.12 38.04
C THR A 18 4.55 47.20 37.66
N ARG A 19 3.30 47.67 37.81
CA ARG A 19 2.10 46.93 37.37
C ARG A 19 2.07 46.77 35.87
N SER A 20 2.36 47.79 35.10
CA SER A 20 2.43 47.72 33.63
C SER A 20 3.52 46.74 33.16
N ALA A 21 4.68 46.75 33.81
CA ALA A 21 5.76 45.79 33.51
C ALA A 21 5.37 44.33 33.84
N GLN A 22 4.68 44.11 34.95
CA GLN A 22 4.17 42.78 35.32
C GLN A 22 3.12 42.30 34.34
N GLN A 23 2.16 43.13 33.93
CA GLN A 23 1.16 42.78 32.93
C GLN A 23 1.81 42.42 31.59
N ALA A 24 2.77 43.21 31.12
CA ALA A 24 3.49 42.94 29.89
C ALA A 24 4.29 41.61 29.95
N GLN A 25 4.83 41.25 31.13
CA GLN A 25 5.49 39.97 31.33
C GLN A 25 4.51 38.81 31.31
N GLU A 26 3.34 38.93 31.91
CA GLU A 26 2.30 37.91 31.90
C GLU A 26 1.75 37.70 30.47
N GLU A 27 1.48 38.75 29.73
CA GLU A 27 1.04 38.70 28.34
C GLU A 27 2.10 38.04 27.45
N ALA A 28 3.37 38.41 27.64
CA ALA A 28 4.47 37.77 26.90
C ALA A 28 4.63 36.27 27.23
N ALA A 29 4.42 35.88 28.49
CA ALA A 29 4.46 34.49 28.89
C ALA A 29 3.30 33.68 28.28
N GLN A 30 2.08 34.24 28.30
CA GLN A 30 0.92 33.61 27.66
C GLN A 30 1.09 33.51 26.15
N ALA A 31 1.59 34.54 25.48
CA ALA A 31 1.88 34.47 24.05
C ALA A 31 2.93 33.42 23.69
N ARG A 32 3.97 33.27 24.52
CA ARG A 32 4.98 32.21 24.34
C ARG A 32 4.40 30.79 24.54
N ALA A 33 3.55 30.60 25.54
CA ALA A 33 2.90 29.31 25.78
C ALA A 33 1.96 28.95 24.63
N LEU A 34 1.20 29.91 24.11
CA LEU A 34 0.33 29.68 22.94
C LEU A 34 1.13 29.39 21.69
N ALA A 35 2.23 30.08 21.44
CA ALA A 35 3.12 29.80 20.32
C ALA A 35 3.76 28.42 20.42
N ALA A 36 4.16 27.99 21.62
CA ALA A 36 4.70 26.65 21.84
C ALA A 36 3.68 25.54 21.58
N SER A 37 2.41 25.74 22.02
CA SER A 37 1.34 24.76 21.73
C SER A 37 1.02 24.67 20.24
N SER A 38 0.99 25.79 19.53
CA SER A 38 0.73 25.80 18.09
C SER A 38 1.87 25.12 17.28
N VAL A 39 3.12 25.21 17.72
CA VAL A 39 4.25 24.51 17.11
C VAL A 39 4.11 22.99 17.31
N THR A 40 3.76 22.56 18.53
CA THR A 40 3.55 21.12 18.81
C THR A 40 2.37 20.54 18.02
N GLU A 41 1.28 21.28 17.89
CA GLU A 41 0.14 20.86 17.06
C GLU A 41 0.51 20.74 15.58
N ALA A 42 1.29 21.70 15.06
CA ALA A 42 1.77 21.67 13.68
C ALA A 42 2.72 20.49 13.43
N GLU A 43 3.59 20.18 14.39
CA GLU A 43 4.48 19.00 14.30
C GLU A 43 3.71 17.67 14.33
N LEU A 44 2.67 17.57 15.18
CA LEU A 44 1.81 16.39 15.22
C LEU A 44 1.03 16.21 13.91
N ALA A 45 0.40 17.27 13.41
CA ALA A 45 -0.31 17.25 12.14
C ALA A 45 0.60 16.86 10.95
N ARG A 46 1.84 17.33 10.97
CA ARG A 46 2.84 16.98 9.96
C ARG A 46 3.19 15.49 10.03
N ARG A 47 3.41 14.93 11.21
CA ARG A 47 3.69 13.50 11.39
C ARG A 47 2.53 12.63 10.96
N GLU A 48 1.31 13.01 11.31
CA GLU A 48 0.10 12.31 10.86
C GLU A 48 -0.03 12.33 9.34
N ALA A 49 0.24 13.45 8.68
CA ALA A 49 0.24 13.56 7.23
C ALA A 49 1.34 12.72 6.57
N GLU A 50 2.55 12.66 7.16
CA GLU A 50 3.64 11.82 6.68
C GLU A 50 3.27 10.32 6.79
N LEU A 51 2.71 9.88 7.92
CA LEU A 51 2.24 8.50 8.11
C LEU A 51 1.10 8.14 7.15
N ALA A 52 0.12 9.03 6.98
CA ALA A 52 -0.97 8.81 6.02
C ALA A 52 -0.46 8.68 4.58
N THR A 53 0.54 9.47 4.20
CA THR A 53 1.17 9.41 2.89
C THR A 53 1.93 8.10 2.69
N GLU A 54 2.65 7.62 3.71
CA GLU A 54 3.37 6.36 3.68
C GLU A 54 2.41 5.17 3.58
N GLN A 55 1.32 5.17 4.36
CA GLN A 55 0.26 4.17 4.27
C GLN A 55 -0.42 4.16 2.89
N ALA A 56 -0.74 5.34 2.34
CA ALA A 56 -1.32 5.45 1.00
C ALA A 56 -0.38 4.93 -0.09
N ASN A 57 0.92 5.22 0.01
CA ASN A 57 1.91 4.71 -0.93
C ASN A 57 2.12 3.20 -0.81
N THR A 58 2.04 2.64 0.40
CA THR A 58 2.12 1.20 0.63
C THR A 58 0.91 0.50 0.03
N LEU A 59 -0.29 1.00 0.32
CA LEU A 59 -1.54 0.49 -0.25
C LEU A 59 -1.57 0.60 -1.78
N ARG A 60 -1.07 1.71 -2.33
CA ARG A 60 -0.95 1.88 -3.78
C ARG A 60 -0.02 0.86 -4.42
N ARG A 61 1.14 0.57 -3.81
CA ARG A 61 2.05 -0.49 -4.30
C ARG A 61 1.41 -1.87 -4.22
N GLN A 62 0.66 -2.16 -3.17
CA GLN A 62 -0.11 -3.40 -3.06
C GLN A 62 -1.17 -3.52 -4.16
N LEU A 63 -1.90 -2.45 -4.47
CA LEU A 63 -2.88 -2.42 -5.56
C LEU A 63 -2.24 -2.47 -6.95
N GLU A 64 -1.04 -1.91 -7.14
CA GLU A 64 -0.28 -2.00 -8.40
C GLU A 64 0.19 -3.44 -8.67
N ASN A 65 0.41 -4.25 -7.63
CA ASN A 65 0.76 -5.67 -7.75
C ASN A 65 -0.47 -6.57 -8.01
N LEU A 66 -1.66 -6.14 -7.66
CA LEU A 66 -2.94 -6.80 -7.89
C LEU A 66 -3.74 -6.06 -8.97
N GLN A 67 -3.55 -6.44 -10.23
CA GLN A 67 -4.40 -5.89 -11.31
C GLN A 67 -5.70 -6.68 -11.39
N LEU A 68 -6.76 -6.13 -10.77
CA LEU A 68 -8.11 -6.65 -10.91
C LEU A 68 -8.73 -6.18 -12.24
N ARG A 69 -9.15 -7.14 -13.08
CA ARG A 69 -9.90 -6.87 -14.31
C ARG A 69 -11.17 -7.71 -14.34
N GLN A 70 -12.28 -7.07 -14.63
CA GLN A 70 -13.52 -7.78 -14.94
C GLN A 70 -13.52 -8.11 -16.44
N THR A 71 -13.70 -9.38 -16.76
CA THR A 71 -13.79 -9.90 -18.12
C THR A 71 -15.14 -10.59 -18.33
N GLU A 72 -15.45 -10.99 -19.58
CA GLU A 72 -16.65 -11.79 -19.86
C GLU A 72 -16.65 -13.16 -19.17
N SER A 73 -15.48 -13.65 -18.74
CA SER A 73 -15.29 -14.94 -18.07
C SER A 73 -15.29 -14.84 -16.55
N GLY A 74 -15.36 -13.63 -15.98
CA GLY A 74 -15.32 -13.40 -14.55
C GLY A 74 -14.28 -12.35 -14.12
N VAL A 75 -13.94 -12.36 -12.84
CA VAL A 75 -12.95 -11.45 -12.25
C VAL A 75 -11.56 -12.07 -12.38
N VAL A 76 -10.65 -11.37 -13.02
CA VAL A 76 -9.24 -11.77 -13.16
C VAL A 76 -8.37 -10.96 -12.21
N VAL A 77 -7.63 -11.65 -11.37
CA VAL A 77 -6.56 -11.09 -10.54
C VAL A 77 -5.23 -11.43 -11.19
N THR A 78 -4.55 -10.44 -11.74
CA THR A 78 -3.22 -10.63 -12.34
C THR A 78 -2.14 -10.44 -11.29
N LEU A 79 -1.35 -11.47 -11.08
CA LEU A 79 -0.19 -11.51 -10.21
C LEU A 79 1.06 -11.42 -11.09
N GLY A 80 1.80 -10.33 -10.97
CA GLY A 80 2.97 -10.05 -11.80
C GLY A 80 4.21 -10.89 -11.46
N ASP A 81 5.30 -10.60 -12.14
CA ASP A 81 6.60 -11.29 -12.04
C ASP A 81 7.22 -11.29 -10.61
N VAL A 82 6.74 -10.42 -9.73
CA VAL A 82 7.21 -10.30 -8.34
C VAL A 82 6.98 -11.55 -7.47
N LEU A 83 6.12 -12.48 -7.92
CA LEU A 83 5.85 -13.72 -7.18
C LEU A 83 7.02 -14.71 -7.22
N PHE A 84 7.84 -14.67 -8.25
CA PHE A 84 8.89 -15.65 -8.51
C PHE A 84 10.25 -14.97 -8.70
N GLU A 85 11.34 -15.68 -8.43
CA GLU A 85 12.65 -15.30 -8.92
C GLU A 85 12.72 -15.47 -10.45
N SER A 86 13.58 -14.68 -11.12
CA SER A 86 13.70 -14.73 -12.57
C SER A 86 14.11 -16.13 -13.03
N GLY A 87 13.25 -16.77 -13.83
CA GLY A 87 13.46 -18.14 -14.33
C GLY A 87 13.06 -19.24 -13.35
N GLU A 88 12.65 -18.92 -12.14
CA GLU A 88 12.24 -19.89 -11.13
C GLU A 88 10.72 -20.09 -11.06
N THR A 89 10.33 -21.17 -10.39
CA THR A 89 8.94 -21.57 -10.21
C THR A 89 8.53 -21.66 -8.74
N GLU A 90 9.47 -21.38 -7.82
CA GLU A 90 9.20 -21.28 -6.39
C GLU A 90 8.71 -19.87 -6.04
N LEU A 91 7.69 -19.82 -5.20
CA LEU A 91 7.14 -18.55 -4.71
C LEU A 91 8.09 -17.91 -3.70
N ARG A 92 8.28 -16.60 -3.82
CA ARG A 92 8.99 -15.78 -2.82
C ARG A 92 8.18 -15.67 -1.54
N GLU A 93 8.84 -15.51 -0.40
CA GLU A 93 8.16 -15.26 0.88
C GLU A 93 7.31 -13.98 0.84
N GLU A 94 7.79 -12.93 0.17
CA GLU A 94 7.07 -11.67 0.01
C GLU A 94 5.78 -11.82 -0.80
N ALA A 95 5.70 -12.81 -1.68
CA ALA A 95 4.51 -13.12 -2.48
C ALA A 95 3.33 -13.60 -1.63
N MET A 96 3.59 -14.16 -0.44
CA MET A 96 2.54 -14.67 0.44
C MET A 96 1.56 -13.57 0.88
N GLY A 97 2.04 -12.32 1.05
CA GLY A 97 1.17 -11.19 1.37
C GLY A 97 0.12 -10.94 0.30
N SER A 98 0.52 -10.92 -0.97
CA SER A 98 -0.40 -10.73 -2.10
C SER A 98 -1.36 -11.91 -2.26
N LEU A 99 -0.92 -13.14 -1.96
CA LEU A 99 -1.78 -14.32 -2.02
C LEU A 99 -2.85 -14.33 -0.93
N VAL A 100 -2.57 -13.79 0.26
CA VAL A 100 -3.59 -13.64 1.33
C VAL A 100 -4.73 -12.72 0.86
N GLU A 101 -4.41 -11.60 0.20
CA GLU A 101 -5.44 -10.69 -0.35
C GLU A 101 -6.29 -11.38 -1.43
N VAL A 102 -5.67 -12.23 -2.26
CA VAL A 102 -6.40 -13.07 -3.23
C VAL A 102 -7.32 -14.05 -2.52
N VAL A 103 -6.85 -14.70 -1.46
CA VAL A 103 -7.67 -15.65 -0.67
C VAL A 103 -8.89 -14.97 -0.08
N ASP A 104 -8.77 -13.76 0.46
CA ASP A 104 -9.90 -13.00 0.99
C ASP A 104 -10.96 -12.75 -0.09
N LEU A 105 -10.54 -12.40 -1.32
CA LEU A 105 -11.43 -12.25 -2.46
C LEU A 105 -12.11 -13.58 -2.82
N LEU A 106 -11.35 -14.69 -2.92
CA LEU A 106 -11.88 -16.01 -3.29
C LEU A 106 -12.83 -16.58 -2.24
N GLN A 107 -12.65 -16.23 -0.96
CA GLN A 107 -13.52 -16.62 0.14
C GLN A 107 -14.82 -15.81 0.17
N SER A 108 -14.83 -14.59 -0.38
CA SER A 108 -16.06 -13.80 -0.51
C SER A 108 -17.07 -14.40 -1.51
N GLU A 109 -16.59 -15.26 -2.42
CA GLU A 109 -17.38 -15.93 -3.46
C GLU A 109 -17.17 -17.47 -3.39
N PRO A 110 -17.71 -18.14 -2.36
CA PRO A 110 -17.36 -19.54 -2.05
C PRO A 110 -17.87 -20.56 -3.08
N ASP A 111 -18.89 -20.22 -3.85
CA ASP A 111 -19.52 -21.11 -4.82
C ASP A 111 -18.85 -21.09 -6.20
N LYS A 112 -18.04 -20.06 -6.49
CA LYS A 112 -17.42 -19.88 -7.81
C LYS A 112 -16.20 -20.78 -7.99
N GLN A 113 -16.01 -21.26 -9.23
CA GLN A 113 -14.81 -22.01 -9.65
C GLN A 113 -13.65 -21.04 -9.91
N ILE A 114 -12.44 -21.54 -9.73
CA ILE A 114 -11.19 -20.76 -9.84
C ILE A 114 -10.31 -21.42 -10.90
N ARG A 115 -9.84 -20.63 -11.86
CA ARG A 115 -8.85 -21.06 -12.82
C ARG A 115 -7.57 -20.23 -12.69
N ILE A 116 -6.44 -20.90 -12.59
CA ILE A 116 -5.12 -20.27 -12.49
C ILE A 116 -4.41 -20.48 -13.81
N GLU A 117 -4.01 -19.41 -14.48
CA GLU A 117 -3.29 -19.44 -15.75
C GLU A 117 -1.91 -18.83 -15.60
N GLY A 118 -0.86 -19.65 -15.83
CA GLY A 118 0.52 -19.19 -15.85
C GLY A 118 0.93 -18.73 -17.25
N HIS A 119 1.66 -17.60 -17.33
CA HIS A 119 2.14 -17.04 -18.59
C HIS A 119 3.63 -16.74 -18.52
N THR A 120 4.30 -16.73 -19.66
CA THR A 120 5.69 -16.33 -19.83
C THR A 120 5.81 -15.19 -20.86
N ASP A 121 6.96 -14.57 -20.91
CA ASP A 121 7.36 -13.79 -22.08
C ASP A 121 7.78 -14.74 -23.24
N SER A 122 8.15 -14.16 -24.39
CA SER A 122 8.56 -14.92 -25.56
C SER A 122 10.06 -15.34 -25.55
N THR A 123 10.77 -15.18 -24.44
CA THR A 123 12.18 -15.51 -24.35
C THR A 123 12.34 -17.04 -24.18
N GLY A 124 13.17 -17.64 -25.02
CA GLY A 124 13.49 -19.07 -24.93
C GLY A 124 12.63 -19.96 -25.81
N ASN A 125 12.48 -21.22 -25.41
CA ASN A 125 11.76 -22.24 -26.16
C ASN A 125 10.30 -22.33 -25.72
N ALA A 126 9.36 -22.41 -26.67
CA ALA A 126 7.93 -22.43 -26.40
C ALA A 126 7.51 -23.62 -25.51
N GLU A 127 8.11 -24.82 -25.71
CA GLU A 127 7.81 -26.00 -24.89
C GLU A 127 8.29 -25.80 -23.43
N THR A 128 9.48 -25.23 -23.25
CA THR A 128 10.01 -24.88 -21.92
C THR A 128 9.13 -23.83 -21.26
N ASN A 129 8.70 -22.81 -22.00
CA ASN A 129 7.80 -21.76 -21.50
C ASN A 129 6.45 -22.33 -21.07
N LEU A 130 5.92 -23.31 -21.80
CA LEU A 130 4.69 -24.00 -21.41
C LEU A 130 4.88 -24.76 -20.09
N GLN A 131 6.00 -25.46 -19.91
CA GLN A 131 6.31 -26.18 -18.67
C GLN A 131 6.50 -25.23 -17.49
N ILE A 132 7.28 -24.15 -17.67
CA ILE A 132 7.49 -23.14 -16.61
C ILE A 132 6.16 -22.51 -16.19
N SER A 133 5.32 -22.14 -17.16
CA SER A 133 4.02 -21.53 -16.87
C SER A 133 3.09 -22.48 -16.14
N GLN A 134 3.10 -23.78 -16.45
CA GLN A 134 2.34 -24.79 -15.72
C GLN A 134 2.84 -24.93 -14.28
N GLN A 135 4.15 -25.03 -14.09
CA GLN A 135 4.74 -25.16 -12.75
C GLN A 135 4.45 -23.93 -11.87
N ARG A 136 4.45 -22.73 -12.44
CA ARG A 136 4.08 -21.48 -11.74
C ARG A 136 2.61 -21.47 -11.34
N ALA A 137 1.71 -21.88 -12.24
CA ALA A 137 0.30 -22.03 -11.93
C ALA A 137 0.05 -23.04 -10.81
N ASP A 138 0.74 -24.18 -10.83
CA ASP A 138 0.67 -25.22 -9.81
C ASP A 138 1.21 -24.75 -8.45
N ALA A 139 2.28 -23.94 -8.44
CA ALA A 139 2.83 -23.35 -7.22
C ALA A 139 1.82 -22.39 -6.56
N VAL A 140 1.16 -21.54 -7.35
CA VAL A 140 0.10 -20.66 -6.85
C VAL A 140 -1.10 -21.46 -6.34
N LEU A 141 -1.54 -22.49 -7.07
CA LEU A 141 -2.60 -23.41 -6.62
C LEU A 141 -2.26 -24.00 -5.26
N THR A 142 -1.06 -24.54 -5.11
CA THR A 142 -0.60 -25.17 -3.86
C THR A 142 -0.59 -24.16 -2.71
N ALA A 143 -0.16 -22.94 -2.96
CA ALA A 143 -0.16 -21.87 -1.95
C ALA A 143 -1.58 -21.47 -1.55
N LEU A 144 -2.51 -21.28 -2.49
CA LEU A 144 -3.90 -20.95 -2.20
C LEU A 144 -4.60 -22.04 -1.38
N VAL A 145 -4.35 -23.31 -1.71
CA VAL A 145 -4.86 -24.45 -0.94
C VAL A 145 -4.27 -24.46 0.48
N SER A 146 -2.98 -24.18 0.64
CA SER A 146 -2.35 -24.09 1.97
C SER A 146 -2.90 -22.94 2.82
N LEU A 147 -3.41 -21.89 2.18
CA LEU A 147 -4.07 -20.74 2.79
C LEU A 147 -5.59 -20.96 3.02
N GLY A 148 -6.10 -22.17 2.72
CA GLY A 148 -7.47 -22.56 3.07
C GLY A 148 -8.50 -22.46 1.95
N VAL A 149 -8.09 -22.26 0.69
CA VAL A 149 -9.00 -22.37 -0.46
C VAL A 149 -9.24 -23.84 -0.80
N ASP A 150 -10.50 -24.21 -1.06
CA ASP A 150 -10.85 -25.59 -1.41
C ASP A 150 -10.23 -26.01 -2.76
N ALA A 151 -9.39 -27.04 -2.74
CA ALA A 151 -8.75 -27.58 -3.92
C ALA A 151 -9.73 -28.05 -5.01
N ALA A 152 -10.94 -28.50 -4.63
CA ALA A 152 -11.97 -28.92 -5.57
C ALA A 152 -12.51 -27.77 -6.45
N ARG A 153 -12.29 -26.54 -6.03
CA ARG A 153 -12.68 -25.32 -6.78
C ARG A 153 -11.61 -24.85 -7.75
N ILE A 154 -10.38 -25.35 -7.65
CA ILE A 154 -9.23 -24.75 -8.34
C ILE A 154 -8.75 -25.65 -9.47
N THR A 155 -8.54 -25.07 -10.63
CA THR A 155 -7.82 -25.69 -11.76
C THR A 155 -6.62 -24.84 -12.14
N SER A 156 -5.52 -25.45 -12.60
CA SER A 156 -4.32 -24.76 -13.07
C SER A 156 -4.03 -25.12 -14.52
N ALA A 157 -3.52 -24.15 -15.29
CA ALA A 157 -3.09 -24.34 -16.67
C ALA A 157 -1.87 -23.48 -17.01
N GLY A 158 -0.88 -24.06 -17.69
CA GLY A 158 0.20 -23.32 -18.30
C GLY A 158 -0.21 -22.84 -19.68
N MET A 159 -0.11 -21.54 -19.93
CA MET A 159 -0.44 -20.92 -21.21
C MET A 159 0.81 -20.57 -22.04
N GLY A 160 2.01 -20.71 -21.43
CA GLY A 160 3.26 -20.37 -22.10
C GLY A 160 3.32 -18.92 -22.55
N GLN A 161 3.85 -18.69 -23.74
CA GLN A 161 4.06 -17.36 -24.34
C GLN A 161 2.94 -16.93 -25.31
N ASP A 162 1.87 -17.72 -25.48
CA ASP A 162 0.92 -17.56 -26.57
C ASP A 162 -0.13 -16.44 -26.32
N PHE A 163 -0.23 -15.95 -25.09
CA PHE A 163 -1.19 -14.94 -24.71
C PHE A 163 -0.52 -13.70 -24.09
N PRO A 164 0.26 -12.94 -24.88
CA PRO A 164 0.91 -11.73 -24.38
C PRO A 164 -0.12 -10.60 -24.16
N ILE A 165 0.07 -9.84 -23.07
CA ILE A 165 -0.72 -8.64 -22.77
C ILE A 165 0.05 -7.35 -23.08
N ALA A 166 1.35 -7.46 -23.32
CA ALA A 166 2.24 -6.35 -23.65
C ALA A 166 3.28 -6.77 -24.69
N SER A 167 4.04 -5.80 -25.21
CA SER A 167 5.07 -6.07 -26.20
C SER A 167 6.22 -6.89 -25.62
N ASN A 168 6.62 -7.98 -26.30
CA ASN A 168 7.80 -8.76 -25.93
C ASN A 168 9.12 -8.10 -26.38
N GLU A 169 9.08 -6.98 -27.11
CA GLU A 169 10.27 -6.28 -27.58
C GLU A 169 10.95 -5.47 -26.46
N THR A 170 10.18 -5.00 -25.47
CA THR A 170 10.69 -4.22 -24.32
C THR A 170 10.77 -5.07 -23.06
N GLU A 171 11.70 -4.73 -22.15
CA GLU A 171 11.80 -5.45 -20.87
C GLU A 171 10.56 -5.24 -19.99
N GLU A 172 10.00 -4.03 -19.99
CA GLU A 172 8.79 -3.71 -19.26
C GLU A 172 7.60 -4.53 -19.74
N GLY A 173 7.48 -4.71 -21.07
CA GLY A 173 6.42 -5.53 -21.64
C GLY A 173 6.62 -7.02 -21.38
N ARG A 174 7.85 -7.53 -21.43
CA ARG A 174 8.17 -8.91 -21.04
C ARG A 174 7.83 -9.15 -19.57
N ALA A 175 8.17 -8.22 -18.68
CA ALA A 175 7.81 -8.31 -17.26
C ALA A 175 6.30 -8.38 -17.03
N GLN A 176 5.49 -7.66 -17.82
CA GLN A 176 4.03 -7.76 -17.77
C GLN A 176 3.51 -9.09 -18.31
N ASN A 177 4.19 -9.70 -19.28
CA ASN A 177 3.82 -11.00 -19.82
C ASN A 177 4.16 -12.15 -18.88
N ARG A 178 5.22 -12.04 -18.06
CA ARG A 178 5.56 -13.00 -16.99
C ARG A 178 4.60 -12.81 -15.81
N ARG A 179 3.47 -13.48 -15.82
CA ARG A 179 2.39 -13.33 -14.84
C ARG A 179 1.68 -14.64 -14.55
N VAL A 180 0.94 -14.65 -13.48
CA VAL A 180 -0.09 -15.65 -13.18
C VAL A 180 -1.42 -14.96 -13.01
N ASP A 181 -2.41 -15.36 -13.80
CA ASP A 181 -3.77 -14.87 -13.70
C ASP A 181 -4.60 -15.85 -12.85
N VAL A 182 -5.24 -15.34 -11.79
CA VAL A 182 -6.21 -16.07 -10.98
C VAL A 182 -7.59 -15.58 -11.40
N ILE A 183 -8.37 -16.46 -12.00
CA ILE A 183 -9.66 -16.14 -12.63
C ILE A 183 -10.77 -16.75 -11.79
N LEU A 184 -11.62 -15.90 -11.24
CA LEU A 184 -12.84 -16.29 -10.55
C LEU A 184 -13.95 -16.36 -11.59
N LEU A 185 -14.35 -17.58 -11.98
CA LEU A 185 -15.29 -17.81 -13.06
C LEU A 185 -16.71 -17.43 -12.64
N ASP A 186 -17.40 -16.67 -13.48
CA ASP A 186 -18.84 -16.47 -13.31
C ASP A 186 -19.60 -17.75 -13.71
N ASP A 187 -20.71 -18.04 -13.01
CA ASP A 187 -21.58 -19.15 -13.35
C ASP A 187 -22.14 -18.95 -14.76
N LEU A 188 -22.00 -19.98 -15.61
CA LEU A 188 -22.54 -20.00 -16.97
C LEU A 188 -24.06 -20.19 -16.95
#